data_a3d76dc460e51d6d23ee186d795021a4
#
_entry.id   a3d76dc460e51d6d23ee186d795021a4
#
_cell.length_a   1.000
_cell.length_b   1.000
_cell.length_c   1.000
_cell.angle_alpha   90.00
_cell.angle_beta   90.00
_cell.angle_gamma   90.00
#
_symmetry.space_group_name_H-M   'P 1'
#
loop_
_entity.id
_entity.type
_entity.pdbx_description
1 polymer ?
#
loop_
_entity_poly.entity_id
_entity_poly.type
_entity_poly.pdbx_seq_one_letter_code
_entity_poly.pdbx_strand_id
1 'polypeptide(L)'
;MHTKERIRKENWQQLVHLCVATLILFVGYGIWFAIALHNAELFGIYLVYTAVFAGISLWICSRRNTPPSLQKVQQLCHEFILLVMSFFIIISVVPFPSQPATFFPLGYLLMNIIFFLPYKSLNFEMLFLEAVFLVAACLVKTPAALYYDIPCTVTASIFGCVASFLIQDLHIRETRMQYELEYVSEHDELTALSNRRGFDLHITQTYEQCCSERSLCGIIMMDIDHFKLYNDSYGHLAGDNCLQRVSRAMKSTAKQHGAFLARFGGEEFISVIHRVNEQAVQHYAEKLLHAVRREAIPMNGDIVTISLGVCTQVPQKADDWMQQVDRADHALYTSKKSGRNRISYWQKESQ
;
A
#
# COMPACT_ATOMS: atom_id res chain seq x y z
N MET A 1 5.53 -3.97 -0.44
CA MET A 1 4.39 -4.84 -0.82
C MET A 1 3.12 -4.02 -1.09
N HIS A 2 2.78 -3.03 -0.26
CA HIS A 2 1.58 -2.17 -0.38
C HIS A 2 1.45 -1.41 -1.71
N THR A 3 2.52 -0.80 -2.24
CA THR A 3 2.47 -0.02 -3.50
C THR A 3 2.01 -0.84 -4.71
N LYS A 4 2.51 -2.08 -4.86
CA LYS A 4 2.12 -2.95 -5.98
C LYS A 4 0.66 -3.38 -5.90
N GLU A 5 0.17 -3.61 -4.70
CA GLU A 5 -1.23 -3.97 -4.45
C GLU A 5 -2.17 -2.79 -4.72
N ARG A 6 -1.76 -1.58 -4.35
CA ARG A 6 -2.50 -0.34 -4.64
C ARG A 6 -2.60 -0.11 -6.15
N ILE A 7 -1.47 -0.14 -6.88
CA ILE A 7 -1.46 -0.02 -8.35
C ILE A 7 -2.37 -1.07 -9.01
N ARG A 8 -2.34 -2.31 -8.52
CA ARG A 8 -3.22 -3.37 -9.02
C ARG A 8 -4.70 -3.00 -8.87
N LYS A 9 -5.11 -2.54 -7.70
CA LYS A 9 -6.51 -2.17 -7.41
C LYS A 9 -6.95 -0.94 -8.21
N GLU A 10 -6.12 0.09 -8.27
CA GLU A 10 -6.42 1.33 -9.00
C GLU A 10 -6.57 1.05 -10.50
N ASN A 11 -5.61 0.40 -11.15
CA ASN A 11 -5.71 0.02 -12.56
C ASN A 11 -6.92 -0.88 -12.83
N TRP A 12 -7.24 -1.81 -11.92
CA TRP A 12 -8.41 -2.66 -12.07
C TRP A 12 -9.72 -1.88 -12.03
N GLN A 13 -9.86 -0.96 -11.07
CA GLN A 13 -11.06 -0.11 -10.96
C GLN A 13 -11.20 0.82 -12.18
N GLN A 14 -10.10 1.44 -12.62
CA GLN A 14 -10.09 2.26 -13.82
C GLN A 14 -10.50 1.45 -15.06
N LEU A 15 -9.95 0.25 -15.22
CA LEU A 15 -10.30 -0.63 -16.34
C LEU A 15 -11.79 -0.99 -16.35
N VAL A 16 -12.38 -1.32 -15.18
CA VAL A 16 -13.81 -1.60 -15.04
C VAL A 16 -14.66 -0.40 -15.50
N HIS A 17 -14.35 0.81 -15.00
CA HIS A 17 -15.09 2.02 -15.34
C HIS A 17 -14.94 2.38 -16.82
N LEU A 18 -13.74 2.28 -17.37
CA LEU A 18 -13.45 2.62 -18.76
C LEU A 18 -14.10 1.65 -19.74
N CYS A 19 -14.09 0.36 -19.46
CA CYS A 19 -14.79 -0.61 -20.29
C CYS A 19 -16.27 -0.31 -20.40
N VAL A 20 -16.94 0.02 -19.29
CA VAL A 20 -18.36 0.39 -19.27
C VAL A 20 -18.59 1.72 -19.99
N ALA A 21 -17.77 2.74 -19.72
CA ALA A 21 -17.89 4.04 -20.38
C ALA A 21 -17.69 3.95 -21.90
N THR A 22 -16.66 3.20 -22.33
CA THR A 22 -16.37 3.00 -23.76
C THR A 22 -17.51 2.25 -24.45
N LEU A 23 -18.09 1.24 -23.80
CA LEU A 23 -19.23 0.53 -24.33
C LEU A 23 -20.45 1.44 -24.52
N ILE A 24 -20.77 2.29 -23.55
CA ILE A 24 -21.87 3.28 -23.63
C ILE A 24 -21.64 4.24 -24.81
N LEU A 25 -20.41 4.76 -24.95
CA LEU A 25 -20.04 5.66 -26.04
C LEU A 25 -20.18 4.99 -27.43
N PHE A 26 -19.72 3.75 -27.56
CA PHE A 26 -19.79 3.03 -28.84
C PHE A 26 -21.24 2.74 -29.23
N VAL A 27 -22.09 2.33 -28.28
CA VAL A 27 -23.52 2.12 -28.54
C VAL A 27 -24.17 3.45 -28.94
N GLY A 28 -23.92 4.54 -28.20
CA GLY A 28 -24.49 5.86 -28.47
C GLY A 28 -24.10 6.39 -29.86
N TYR A 29 -22.80 6.39 -30.18
CA TYR A 29 -22.33 6.84 -31.49
C TYR A 29 -22.75 5.91 -32.63
N GLY A 30 -22.77 4.60 -32.40
CA GLY A 30 -23.28 3.64 -33.40
C GLY A 30 -24.74 3.94 -33.77
N ILE A 31 -25.61 4.16 -32.79
CA ILE A 31 -27.00 4.56 -33.00
C ILE A 31 -27.09 5.92 -33.73
N TRP A 32 -26.27 6.89 -33.33
CA TRP A 32 -26.21 8.21 -33.98
C TRP A 32 -25.87 8.09 -35.48
N PHE A 33 -24.84 7.33 -35.84
CA PHE A 33 -24.42 7.15 -37.24
C PHE A 33 -25.47 6.37 -38.04
N ALA A 34 -26.15 5.42 -37.43
CA ALA A 34 -27.23 4.68 -38.10
C ALA A 34 -28.45 5.57 -38.40
N ILE A 35 -28.92 6.35 -37.42
CA ILE A 35 -30.17 7.07 -37.50
C ILE A 35 -30.01 8.48 -38.08
N ALA A 36 -29.04 9.27 -37.58
CA ALA A 36 -28.89 10.66 -37.91
C ALA A 36 -28.15 10.91 -39.25
N LEU A 37 -27.11 10.10 -39.51
CA LEU A 37 -26.24 10.30 -40.67
C LEU A 37 -26.41 9.23 -41.77
N HIS A 38 -27.19 8.18 -41.53
CA HIS A 38 -27.45 7.06 -42.46
C HIS A 38 -26.15 6.49 -43.05
N ASN A 39 -25.07 6.47 -42.27
CA ASN A 39 -23.75 6.01 -42.73
C ASN A 39 -23.52 4.55 -42.26
N ALA A 40 -23.74 3.63 -43.22
CA ALA A 40 -23.63 2.20 -42.94
C ALA A 40 -22.21 1.71 -42.64
N GLU A 41 -21.20 2.36 -43.21
CA GLU A 41 -19.80 1.98 -42.96
C GLU A 41 -19.38 2.32 -41.52
N LEU A 42 -19.65 3.55 -41.08
CA LEU A 42 -19.40 3.95 -39.69
C LEU A 42 -20.20 3.11 -38.70
N PHE A 43 -21.47 2.90 -38.99
CA PHE A 43 -22.30 2.02 -38.16
C PHE A 43 -21.70 0.63 -38.03
N GLY A 44 -21.21 0.03 -39.12
CA GLY A 44 -20.56 -1.27 -39.12
C GLY A 44 -19.31 -1.33 -38.23
N ILE A 45 -18.45 -0.29 -38.32
CA ILE A 45 -17.24 -0.18 -37.47
C ILE A 45 -17.63 -0.13 -35.99
N TYR A 46 -18.57 0.75 -35.61
CA TYR A 46 -19.03 0.88 -34.23
C TYR A 46 -19.69 -0.41 -33.72
N LEU A 47 -20.46 -1.11 -34.57
CA LEU A 47 -21.11 -2.36 -34.19
C LEU A 47 -20.09 -3.45 -33.81
N VAL A 48 -19.04 -3.62 -34.61
CA VAL A 48 -17.97 -4.60 -34.33
C VAL A 48 -17.29 -4.29 -33.01
N TYR A 49 -16.85 -3.03 -32.81
CA TYR A 49 -16.19 -2.65 -31.57
C TYR A 49 -17.12 -2.73 -30.36
N THR A 50 -18.40 -2.36 -30.51
CA THR A 50 -19.41 -2.53 -29.46
C THR A 50 -19.52 -4.00 -29.01
N ALA A 51 -19.58 -4.94 -29.97
CA ALA A 51 -19.67 -6.37 -29.65
C ALA A 51 -18.44 -6.87 -28.88
N VAL A 52 -17.24 -6.47 -29.29
CA VAL A 52 -15.99 -6.83 -28.61
C VAL A 52 -15.96 -6.22 -27.20
N PHE A 53 -16.23 -4.93 -27.06
CA PHE A 53 -16.26 -4.27 -25.76
C PHE A 53 -17.35 -4.80 -24.83
N ALA A 54 -18.51 -5.21 -25.35
CA ALA A 54 -19.57 -5.84 -24.56
C ALA A 54 -19.08 -7.15 -23.93
N GLY A 55 -18.41 -8.01 -24.71
CA GLY A 55 -17.83 -9.26 -24.21
C GLY A 55 -16.78 -9.02 -23.11
N ILE A 56 -15.85 -8.09 -23.35
CA ILE A 56 -14.80 -7.73 -22.39
C ILE A 56 -15.41 -7.13 -21.14
N SER A 57 -16.36 -6.19 -21.26
CA SER A 57 -17.02 -5.54 -20.14
C SER A 57 -17.78 -6.54 -19.26
N LEU A 58 -18.52 -7.47 -19.86
CA LEU A 58 -19.21 -8.54 -19.12
C LEU A 58 -18.23 -9.40 -18.32
N TRP A 59 -17.13 -9.80 -18.95
CA TRP A 59 -16.10 -10.61 -18.28
C TRP A 59 -15.42 -9.85 -17.12
N ILE A 60 -15.04 -8.57 -17.32
CA ILE A 60 -14.41 -7.72 -16.31
C ILE A 60 -15.39 -7.45 -15.16
N CYS A 61 -16.65 -7.09 -15.46
CA CYS A 61 -17.66 -6.80 -14.46
C CYS A 61 -18.02 -8.03 -13.60
N SER A 62 -18.00 -9.24 -14.18
CA SER A 62 -18.20 -10.48 -13.41
C SER A 62 -17.11 -10.70 -12.33
N ARG A 63 -15.93 -10.12 -12.52
CA ARG A 63 -14.78 -10.22 -11.61
C ARG A 63 -14.48 -8.93 -10.85
N ARG A 64 -15.38 -7.98 -10.81
CA ARG A 64 -15.19 -6.65 -10.24
C ARG A 64 -14.56 -6.67 -8.84
N ASN A 65 -15.01 -7.58 -7.97
CA ASN A 65 -14.56 -7.66 -6.57
C ASN A 65 -13.32 -8.55 -6.35
N THR A 66 -12.87 -9.26 -7.40
CA THR A 66 -11.74 -10.20 -7.31
C THR A 66 -10.70 -9.89 -8.38
N PRO A 67 -9.91 -8.81 -8.22
CA PRO A 67 -8.93 -8.42 -9.22
C PRO A 67 -7.88 -9.51 -9.42
N PRO A 68 -7.50 -9.83 -10.69
CA PRO A 68 -6.43 -10.78 -11.01
C PRO A 68 -5.07 -10.33 -10.45
N SER A 69 -4.02 -11.12 -10.70
CA SER A 69 -2.65 -10.73 -10.35
C SER A 69 -2.24 -9.40 -11.02
N LEU A 70 -1.27 -8.68 -10.42
CA LEU A 70 -0.79 -7.40 -10.95
C LEU A 70 -0.37 -7.51 -12.44
N GLN A 71 0.39 -8.55 -12.80
CA GLN A 71 0.84 -8.78 -14.17
C GLN A 71 -0.35 -8.93 -15.14
N LYS A 72 -1.39 -9.68 -14.72
CA LYS A 72 -2.57 -9.86 -15.55
C LYS A 72 -3.38 -8.58 -15.69
N VAL A 73 -3.49 -7.77 -14.63
CA VAL A 73 -4.14 -6.45 -14.69
C VAL A 73 -3.40 -5.53 -15.64
N GLN A 74 -2.07 -5.45 -15.55
CA GLN A 74 -1.26 -4.65 -16.47
C GLN A 74 -1.42 -5.12 -17.93
N GLN A 75 -1.38 -6.42 -18.17
CA GLN A 75 -1.63 -6.98 -19.51
C GLN A 75 -3.00 -6.57 -20.05
N LEU A 76 -4.06 -6.66 -19.24
CA LEU A 76 -5.41 -6.24 -19.65
C LEU A 76 -5.50 -4.73 -19.94
N CYS A 77 -4.76 -3.90 -19.22
CA CYS A 77 -4.67 -2.47 -19.52
C CYS A 77 -3.99 -2.23 -20.88
N HIS A 78 -2.90 -2.93 -21.21
CA HIS A 78 -2.27 -2.87 -22.52
C HIS A 78 -3.22 -3.35 -23.63
N GLU A 79 -3.91 -4.48 -23.43
CA GLU A 79 -4.91 -5.01 -24.39
C GLU A 79 -6.06 -3.99 -24.61
N PHE A 80 -6.51 -3.30 -23.57
CA PHE A 80 -7.51 -2.24 -23.67
C PHE A 80 -6.99 -1.06 -24.50
N ILE A 81 -5.77 -0.58 -24.25
CA ILE A 81 -5.14 0.51 -25.01
C ILE A 81 -5.04 0.13 -26.48
N LEU A 82 -4.52 -1.06 -26.79
CA LEU A 82 -4.41 -1.56 -28.17
C LEU A 82 -5.76 -1.56 -28.88
N LEU A 83 -6.81 -2.05 -28.21
CA LEU A 83 -8.15 -2.12 -28.79
C LEU A 83 -8.76 -0.74 -29.04
N VAL A 84 -8.65 0.19 -28.08
CA VAL A 84 -9.16 1.56 -28.26
C VAL A 84 -8.38 2.32 -29.34
N MET A 85 -7.06 2.20 -29.33
CA MET A 85 -6.22 2.88 -30.32
C MET A 85 -6.38 2.30 -31.72
N SER A 86 -6.61 0.99 -31.88
CA SER A 86 -6.95 0.39 -33.17
C SER A 86 -8.25 0.97 -33.75
N PHE A 87 -9.26 1.20 -32.89
CA PHE A 87 -10.48 1.90 -33.29
C PHE A 87 -10.19 3.33 -33.75
N PHE A 88 -9.39 4.08 -32.98
CA PHE A 88 -9.03 5.47 -33.36
C PHE A 88 -8.23 5.54 -34.66
N ILE A 89 -7.36 4.57 -34.94
CA ILE A 89 -6.66 4.46 -36.22
C ILE A 89 -7.66 4.27 -37.35
N ILE A 90 -8.54 3.27 -37.24
CA ILE A 90 -9.51 2.93 -38.30
C ILE A 90 -10.44 4.11 -38.59
N ILE A 91 -11.03 4.72 -37.55
CA ILE A 91 -11.99 5.82 -37.71
C ILE A 91 -11.34 7.13 -38.24
N SER A 92 -10.04 7.29 -37.97
CA SER A 92 -9.31 8.46 -38.44
C SER A 92 -8.81 8.34 -39.90
N VAL A 93 -8.66 7.11 -40.41
CA VAL A 93 -8.05 6.86 -41.72
C VAL A 93 -9.08 6.45 -42.75
N VAL A 94 -9.94 5.46 -42.44
CA VAL A 94 -10.76 4.79 -43.46
C VAL A 94 -11.97 5.63 -43.90
N PRO A 95 -12.86 6.12 -43.01
CA PRO A 95 -14.10 6.78 -43.44
C PRO A 95 -13.90 8.19 -44.07
N PHE A 96 -12.79 8.86 -43.73
CA PHE A 96 -12.56 10.26 -44.07
C PHE A 96 -11.13 10.51 -44.61
N PRO A 97 -10.77 9.94 -45.77
CA PRO A 97 -9.39 10.04 -46.28
C PRO A 97 -8.96 11.45 -46.66
N SER A 98 -9.90 12.37 -46.95
CA SER A 98 -9.63 13.78 -47.29
C SER A 98 -9.66 14.73 -46.08
N GLN A 99 -10.01 14.27 -44.89
CA GLN A 99 -10.12 15.08 -43.69
C GLN A 99 -8.97 14.81 -42.70
N PRO A 100 -8.52 15.80 -41.92
CA PRO A 100 -7.55 15.58 -40.84
C PRO A 100 -8.06 14.64 -39.80
N ALA A 101 -7.15 13.85 -39.21
CA ALA A 101 -7.42 12.96 -38.11
C ALA A 101 -7.56 13.75 -36.80
N THR A 102 -8.73 13.65 -36.16
CA THR A 102 -8.98 14.31 -34.87
C THR A 102 -8.95 13.32 -33.72
N PHE A 103 -9.45 12.10 -33.94
CA PHE A 103 -9.63 11.09 -32.87
C PHE A 103 -8.31 10.45 -32.45
N PHE A 104 -7.39 10.18 -33.38
CA PHE A 104 -6.14 9.49 -33.05
C PHE A 104 -5.23 10.34 -32.15
N PRO A 105 -4.90 11.61 -32.45
CA PRO A 105 -4.06 12.45 -31.57
C PRO A 105 -4.67 12.65 -30.20
N LEU A 106 -6.00 12.85 -30.10
CA LEU A 106 -6.71 13.00 -28.84
C LEU A 106 -6.66 11.72 -28.02
N GLY A 107 -6.94 10.58 -28.64
CA GLY A 107 -6.86 9.26 -28.02
C GLY A 107 -5.45 8.94 -27.53
N TYR A 108 -4.44 9.32 -28.31
CA TYR A 108 -3.04 9.16 -27.94
C TYR A 108 -2.71 9.88 -26.62
N LEU A 109 -3.10 11.14 -26.48
CA LEU A 109 -2.90 11.90 -25.25
C LEU A 109 -3.62 11.27 -24.05
N LEU A 110 -4.88 10.87 -24.24
CA LEU A 110 -5.68 10.28 -23.16
C LEU A 110 -5.12 8.93 -22.68
N MET A 111 -4.74 8.05 -23.60
CA MET A 111 -4.25 6.71 -23.24
C MET A 111 -2.92 6.74 -22.48
N ASN A 112 -2.10 7.75 -22.69
CA ASN A 112 -0.83 7.92 -21.96
C ASN A 112 -1.00 8.27 -20.47
N ILE A 113 -2.17 8.73 -20.02
CA ILE A 113 -2.39 9.22 -18.65
C ILE A 113 -3.38 8.38 -17.86
N ILE A 114 -4.12 7.49 -18.51
CA ILE A 114 -5.25 6.78 -17.87
C ILE A 114 -4.79 5.67 -16.90
N PHE A 115 -3.75 4.91 -17.27
CA PHE A 115 -3.31 3.76 -16.46
C PHE A 115 -1.94 3.98 -15.85
N PHE A 116 -1.75 3.44 -14.63
CA PHE A 116 -0.44 3.39 -13.97
C PHE A 116 0.37 2.19 -14.49
N LEU A 117 0.88 2.31 -15.72
CA LEU A 117 1.73 1.32 -16.37
C LEU A 117 3.19 1.81 -16.38
N PRO A 118 4.19 0.89 -16.42
CA PRO A 118 5.58 1.31 -16.54
C PRO A 118 5.79 2.18 -17.80
N TYR A 119 6.26 3.41 -17.62
CA TYR A 119 6.34 4.41 -18.71
C TYR A 119 7.09 3.90 -19.95
N LYS A 120 8.11 3.06 -19.75
CA LYS A 120 8.89 2.49 -20.87
C LYS A 120 8.04 1.57 -21.75
N SER A 121 7.24 0.70 -21.17
CA SER A 121 6.38 -0.22 -21.93
C SER A 121 5.23 0.53 -22.59
N LEU A 122 4.62 1.47 -21.85
CA LEU A 122 3.54 2.30 -22.38
C LEU A 122 4.00 3.16 -23.55
N ASN A 123 5.10 3.92 -23.39
CA ASN A 123 5.60 4.78 -24.45
C ASN A 123 6.06 3.98 -25.68
N PHE A 124 6.68 2.80 -25.50
CA PHE A 124 7.03 1.93 -26.61
C PHE A 124 5.79 1.47 -27.40
N GLU A 125 4.74 1.03 -26.70
CA GLU A 125 3.46 0.64 -27.31
C GLU A 125 2.81 1.80 -28.05
N MET A 126 2.75 2.97 -27.44
CA MET A 126 2.13 4.16 -28.03
C MET A 126 2.90 4.65 -29.26
N LEU A 127 4.22 4.68 -29.25
CA LEU A 127 5.06 5.01 -30.41
C LEU A 127 4.92 3.99 -31.54
N PHE A 128 4.76 2.70 -31.20
CA PHE A 128 4.46 1.67 -32.18
C PHE A 128 3.11 1.92 -32.86
N LEU A 129 2.07 2.23 -32.10
CA LEU A 129 0.74 2.54 -32.62
C LEU A 129 0.72 3.83 -33.47
N GLU A 130 1.52 4.81 -33.11
CA GLU A 130 1.72 6.02 -33.93
C GLU A 130 2.37 5.66 -35.28
N ALA A 131 3.40 4.84 -35.29
CA ALA A 131 4.02 4.37 -36.53
C ALA A 131 3.02 3.63 -37.43
N VAL A 132 2.17 2.76 -36.83
CA VAL A 132 1.09 2.08 -37.57
C VAL A 132 0.09 3.08 -38.14
N PHE A 133 -0.33 4.08 -37.35
CA PHE A 133 -1.22 5.13 -37.84
C PHE A 133 -0.61 5.92 -39.00
N LEU A 134 0.63 6.35 -38.88
CA LEU A 134 1.32 7.14 -39.95
C LEU A 134 1.45 6.33 -41.23
N VAL A 135 1.82 5.05 -41.15
CA VAL A 135 1.87 4.17 -42.32
C VAL A 135 0.50 4.04 -42.99
N ALA A 136 -0.55 3.76 -42.19
CA ALA A 136 -1.91 3.63 -42.69
C ALA A 136 -2.42 4.93 -43.30
N ALA A 137 -2.13 6.08 -42.68
CA ALA A 137 -2.47 7.42 -43.20
C ALA A 137 -1.77 7.69 -44.52
N CYS A 138 -0.48 7.40 -44.64
CA CYS A 138 0.26 7.59 -45.91
C CYS A 138 -0.27 6.74 -47.06
N LEU A 139 -0.84 5.55 -46.77
CA LEU A 139 -1.39 4.67 -47.81
C LEU A 139 -2.79 5.07 -48.28
N VAL A 140 -3.59 5.71 -47.40
CA VAL A 140 -5.02 5.90 -47.64
C VAL A 140 -5.41 7.37 -47.79
N LYS A 141 -4.75 8.29 -47.06
CA LYS A 141 -5.18 9.70 -46.98
C LYS A 141 -4.60 10.58 -48.07
N THR A 142 -5.30 11.67 -48.36
CA THR A 142 -4.81 12.68 -49.31
C THR A 142 -3.62 13.48 -48.77
N PRO A 143 -2.73 13.99 -49.60
CA PRO A 143 -1.60 14.82 -49.18
C PRO A 143 -2.00 16.04 -48.35
N ALA A 144 -3.17 16.64 -48.65
CA ALA A 144 -3.71 17.76 -47.88
C ALA A 144 -4.06 17.39 -46.45
N ALA A 145 -4.61 16.21 -46.23
CA ALA A 145 -4.89 15.72 -44.88
C ALA A 145 -3.60 15.38 -44.13
N LEU A 146 -2.63 14.73 -44.78
CA LEU A 146 -1.33 14.38 -44.19
C LEU A 146 -0.54 15.59 -43.71
N TYR A 147 -0.66 16.74 -44.42
CA TYR A 147 -0.03 17.97 -43.99
C TYR A 147 -0.39 18.42 -42.57
N TYR A 148 -1.63 18.10 -42.13
CA TYR A 148 -2.08 18.37 -40.79
C TYR A 148 -1.85 17.17 -39.85
N ASP A 149 -2.02 15.94 -40.32
CA ASP A 149 -1.98 14.74 -39.45
C ASP A 149 -0.58 14.49 -38.88
N ILE A 150 0.47 14.63 -39.72
CA ILE A 150 1.85 14.37 -39.30
C ILE A 150 2.28 15.30 -38.13
N PRO A 151 2.17 16.65 -38.26
CA PRO A 151 2.53 17.53 -37.15
C PRO A 151 1.67 17.33 -35.91
N CYS A 152 0.36 17.09 -36.08
CA CYS A 152 -0.55 16.89 -34.94
C CYS A 152 -0.21 15.63 -34.16
N THR A 153 0.07 14.49 -34.82
CA THR A 153 0.42 13.25 -34.16
C THR A 153 1.78 13.30 -33.49
N VAL A 154 2.81 13.87 -34.19
CA VAL A 154 4.15 14.06 -33.58
C VAL A 154 4.07 14.97 -32.34
N THR A 155 3.26 16.03 -32.42
CA THR A 155 3.04 16.92 -31.26
C THR A 155 2.34 16.16 -30.13
N ALA A 156 1.30 15.38 -30.42
CA ALA A 156 0.57 14.57 -29.44
C ALA A 156 1.50 13.54 -28.80
N SER A 157 2.40 12.91 -29.56
CA SER A 157 3.33 11.92 -29.01
C SER A 157 4.37 12.56 -28.07
N ILE A 158 4.91 13.72 -28.42
CA ILE A 158 5.82 14.46 -27.53
C ILE A 158 5.12 14.79 -26.22
N PHE A 159 3.93 15.42 -26.28
CA PHE A 159 3.18 15.78 -25.09
C PHE A 159 2.72 14.53 -24.30
N GLY A 160 2.30 13.47 -24.97
CA GLY A 160 1.90 12.21 -24.35
C GLY A 160 3.05 11.56 -23.59
N CYS A 161 4.25 11.47 -24.18
CA CYS A 161 5.44 10.93 -23.53
C CYS A 161 5.85 11.78 -22.32
N VAL A 162 5.84 13.11 -22.44
CA VAL A 162 6.14 14.01 -21.32
C VAL A 162 5.09 13.87 -20.21
N ALA A 163 3.81 13.88 -20.57
CA ALA A 163 2.72 13.72 -19.59
C ALA A 163 2.79 12.39 -18.87
N SER A 164 3.02 11.29 -19.58
CA SER A 164 3.21 9.95 -19.01
C SER A 164 4.36 9.94 -17.98
N PHE A 165 5.49 10.54 -18.32
CA PHE A 165 6.64 10.64 -17.41
C PHE A 165 6.32 11.47 -16.16
N LEU A 166 5.74 12.67 -16.34
CA LEU A 166 5.42 13.57 -15.22
C LEU A 166 4.38 12.97 -14.27
N ILE A 167 3.33 12.36 -14.81
CA ILE A 167 2.26 11.75 -13.99
C ILE A 167 2.81 10.58 -13.18
N GLN A 168 3.67 9.75 -13.78
CA GLN A 168 4.29 8.65 -13.02
C GLN A 168 5.26 9.13 -11.95
N ASP A 169 6.07 10.17 -12.23
CA ASP A 169 6.95 10.77 -11.24
C ASP A 169 6.15 11.35 -10.06
N LEU A 170 5.07 12.07 -10.35
CA LEU A 170 4.15 12.59 -9.32
C LEU A 170 3.54 11.48 -8.48
N HIS A 171 3.08 10.40 -9.10
CA HIS A 171 2.48 9.26 -8.39
C HIS A 171 3.50 8.53 -7.50
N ILE A 172 4.74 8.36 -7.96
CA ILE A 172 5.82 7.78 -7.16
C ILE A 172 6.13 8.67 -5.96
N ARG A 173 6.21 10.00 -6.14
CA ARG A 173 6.45 10.95 -5.05
C ARG A 173 5.31 10.94 -4.04
N GLU A 174 4.07 10.96 -4.50
CA GLU A 174 2.89 10.89 -3.62
C GLU A 174 2.88 9.62 -2.78
N THR A 175 3.11 8.47 -3.41
CA THR A 175 3.16 7.18 -2.72
C THR A 175 4.29 7.14 -1.68
N ARG A 176 5.45 7.71 -2.01
CA ARG A 176 6.59 7.80 -1.08
C ARG A 176 6.27 8.72 0.10
N MET A 177 5.66 9.87 -0.17
CA MET A 177 5.29 10.84 0.88
C MET A 177 4.23 10.26 1.82
N GLN A 178 3.25 9.53 1.30
CA GLN A 178 2.26 8.82 2.12
C GLN A 178 2.93 7.76 3.01
N TYR A 179 3.86 6.97 2.46
CA TYR A 179 4.59 5.98 3.24
C TYR A 179 5.44 6.64 4.34
N GLU A 180 6.11 7.76 4.05
CA GLU A 180 6.88 8.52 5.04
C GLU A 180 5.97 9.08 6.14
N LEU A 181 4.79 9.60 5.78
CA LEU A 181 3.79 10.09 6.75
C LEU A 181 3.24 8.95 7.64
N GLU A 182 2.91 7.79 7.05
CA GLU A 182 2.49 6.61 7.81
C GLU A 182 3.61 6.14 8.74
N TYR A 183 4.85 6.05 8.23
CA TYR A 183 6.00 5.63 9.03
C TYR A 183 6.25 6.55 10.22
N VAL A 184 6.29 7.88 10.02
CA VAL A 184 6.45 8.87 11.10
C VAL A 184 5.28 8.81 12.09
N SER A 185 4.07 8.57 11.59
CA SER A 185 2.86 8.44 12.42
C SER A 185 2.83 7.18 13.30
N GLU A 186 3.55 6.12 12.92
CA GLU A 186 3.53 4.80 13.59
C GLU A 186 4.81 4.47 14.36
N HIS A 187 5.85 5.30 14.24
CA HIS A 187 7.14 5.06 14.89
C HIS A 187 7.52 6.21 15.83
N ASP A 188 8.29 5.87 16.85
CA ASP A 188 8.89 6.81 17.78
C ASP A 188 10.25 7.30 17.23
N GLU A 189 10.42 8.61 17.08
CA GLU A 189 11.59 9.22 16.46
C GLU A 189 12.89 8.96 17.26
N LEU A 190 12.80 8.91 18.60
CA LEU A 190 13.98 8.71 19.44
C LEU A 190 14.52 7.29 19.39
N THR A 191 13.64 6.30 19.43
CA THR A 191 14.00 4.88 19.59
C THR A 191 13.89 4.07 18.31
N ALA A 192 13.24 4.61 17.27
CA ALA A 192 12.89 3.90 16.03
C ALA A 192 12.15 2.56 16.27
N LEU A 193 11.43 2.46 17.38
CA LEU A 193 10.43 1.44 17.64
C LEU A 193 9.08 1.91 17.12
N SER A 194 8.09 1.02 17.02
CA SER A 194 6.71 1.44 16.85
C SER A 194 6.28 2.29 18.04
N ASN A 195 5.47 3.30 17.80
CA ASN A 195 4.84 4.09 18.86
C ASN A 195 3.50 3.45 19.29
N ARG A 196 2.76 4.12 20.19
CA ARG A 196 1.46 3.65 20.66
C ARG A 196 0.47 3.40 19.52
N ARG A 197 0.44 4.27 18.50
CA ARG A 197 -0.44 4.09 17.33
C ARG A 197 -0.06 2.86 16.51
N GLY A 198 1.24 2.65 16.28
CA GLY A 198 1.74 1.44 15.60
C GLY A 198 1.43 0.17 16.40
N PHE A 199 1.45 0.25 17.74
CA PHE A 199 1.00 -0.84 18.60
C PHE A 199 -0.50 -1.13 18.42
N ASP A 200 -1.37 -0.11 18.47
CA ASP A 200 -2.83 -0.27 18.35
C ASP A 200 -3.21 -0.95 17.02
N LEU A 201 -2.56 -0.57 15.93
CA LEU A 201 -2.75 -1.19 14.62
C LEU A 201 -2.29 -2.66 14.59
N HIS A 202 -1.11 -2.93 15.16
CA HIS A 202 -0.53 -4.28 15.16
C HIS A 202 -1.34 -5.24 16.04
N ILE A 203 -1.73 -4.81 17.25
CA ILE A 203 -2.42 -5.66 18.20
C ILE A 203 -3.81 -6.09 17.71
N THR A 204 -4.54 -5.17 17.06
CA THR A 204 -5.86 -5.46 16.48
C THR A 204 -5.78 -6.63 15.48
N GLN A 205 -4.82 -6.57 14.54
CA GLN A 205 -4.61 -7.63 13.56
C GLN A 205 -4.14 -8.94 14.20
N THR A 206 -3.25 -8.84 15.19
CA THR A 206 -2.74 -10.01 15.92
C THR A 206 -3.85 -10.72 16.69
N TYR A 207 -4.74 -9.96 17.32
CA TYR A 207 -5.87 -10.52 18.08
C TYR A 207 -6.90 -11.20 17.19
N GLU A 208 -7.23 -10.63 16.04
CA GLU A 208 -8.09 -11.28 15.03
C GLU A 208 -7.52 -12.64 14.59
N GLN A 209 -6.21 -12.71 14.37
CA GLN A 209 -5.53 -13.95 14.02
C GLN A 209 -5.56 -14.97 15.19
N CYS A 210 -5.23 -14.53 16.42
CA CYS A 210 -5.24 -15.40 17.59
C CYS A 210 -6.64 -15.94 17.89
N CYS A 211 -7.69 -15.13 17.72
CA CYS A 211 -9.08 -15.57 17.84
C CYS A 211 -9.42 -16.67 16.82
N SER A 212 -9.06 -16.46 15.56
CA SER A 212 -9.36 -17.40 14.46
C SER A 212 -8.62 -18.74 14.64
N GLU A 213 -7.38 -18.68 15.09
CA GLU A 213 -6.51 -19.84 15.27
C GLU A 213 -6.60 -20.49 16.66
N ARG A 214 -7.33 -19.86 17.60
CA ARG A 214 -7.36 -20.24 19.03
C ARG A 214 -5.97 -20.35 19.63
N SER A 215 -5.09 -19.44 19.26
CA SER A 215 -3.70 -19.42 19.70
C SER A 215 -3.49 -18.44 20.86
N LEU A 216 -2.48 -18.72 21.70
CA LEU A 216 -2.13 -17.87 22.82
C LEU A 216 -1.50 -16.55 22.34
N CYS A 217 -1.90 -15.45 23.00
CA CYS A 217 -1.28 -14.14 22.88
C CYS A 217 -0.71 -13.73 24.23
N GLY A 218 0.58 -13.34 24.26
CA GLY A 218 1.26 -12.75 25.41
C GLY A 218 1.48 -11.26 25.21
N ILE A 219 1.06 -10.45 26.19
CA ILE A 219 1.37 -9.02 26.28
C ILE A 219 2.31 -8.79 27.46
N ILE A 220 3.36 -8.02 27.22
CA ILE A 220 4.37 -7.65 28.21
C ILE A 220 4.45 -6.13 28.28
N MET A 221 4.03 -5.54 29.41
CA MET A 221 4.28 -4.14 29.74
C MET A 221 5.62 -4.02 30.44
N MET A 222 6.39 -2.98 30.12
CA MET A 222 7.73 -2.75 30.63
C MET A 222 7.95 -1.27 30.92
N ASP A 223 8.76 -0.99 31.95
CA ASP A 223 9.09 0.37 32.35
C ASP A 223 10.53 0.43 32.87
N ILE A 224 11.26 1.50 32.53
CA ILE A 224 12.63 1.69 33.03
C ILE A 224 12.59 2.14 34.48
N ASP A 225 13.20 1.36 35.35
CA ASP A 225 13.20 1.61 36.78
C ASP A 225 13.92 2.92 37.11
N HIS A 226 13.23 3.78 37.87
CA HIS A 226 13.76 5.06 38.36
C HIS A 226 14.23 6.03 37.23
N PHE A 227 13.64 5.97 36.03
CA PHE A 227 14.08 6.79 34.89
C PHE A 227 14.02 8.30 35.17
N LYS A 228 13.04 8.76 35.92
CA LYS A 228 13.00 10.18 36.35
C LYS A 228 14.24 10.55 37.16
N LEU A 229 14.64 9.72 38.13
CA LEU A 229 15.85 9.95 38.92
C LEU A 229 17.11 9.95 38.05
N TYR A 230 17.14 9.10 37.02
CA TYR A 230 18.24 9.08 36.04
C TYR A 230 18.33 10.41 35.31
N ASN A 231 17.21 10.93 34.78
CA ASN A 231 17.14 12.24 34.13
C ASN A 231 17.55 13.38 35.04
N ASP A 232 17.07 13.35 36.28
CA ASP A 232 17.40 14.38 37.28
C ASP A 232 18.89 14.38 37.65
N SER A 233 19.55 13.21 37.62
CA SER A 233 20.98 13.04 37.94
C SER A 233 21.93 13.31 36.80
N TYR A 234 21.55 12.93 35.56
CA TYR A 234 22.46 12.89 34.37
C TYR A 234 22.00 13.83 33.26
N GLY A 235 20.81 14.44 33.37
CA GLY A 235 20.21 15.30 32.36
C GLY A 235 19.46 14.57 31.26
N HIS A 236 18.57 15.25 30.57
CA HIS A 236 17.68 14.70 29.56
C HIS A 236 18.41 14.07 28.36
N LEU A 237 19.55 14.64 27.93
CA LEU A 237 20.33 14.06 26.84
C LEU A 237 20.91 12.68 27.19
N ALA A 238 21.30 12.48 28.46
CA ALA A 238 21.72 11.17 28.95
C ALA A 238 20.53 10.22 29.02
N GLY A 239 19.36 10.70 29.41
CA GLY A 239 18.10 9.94 29.38
C GLY A 239 17.72 9.48 27.99
N ASP A 240 17.82 10.33 26.98
CA ASP A 240 17.57 9.99 25.59
C ASP A 240 18.52 8.88 25.10
N ASN A 241 19.81 9.00 25.45
CA ASN A 241 20.79 7.95 25.13
C ASN A 241 20.48 6.62 25.86
N CYS A 242 20.05 6.69 27.12
CA CYS A 242 19.59 5.53 27.89
C CYS A 242 18.39 4.86 27.19
N LEU A 243 17.35 5.60 26.82
CA LEU A 243 16.20 5.10 26.08
C LEU A 243 16.61 4.42 24.77
N GLN A 244 17.51 5.02 24.00
CA GLN A 244 18.01 4.43 22.75
C GLN A 244 18.77 3.12 22.97
N ARG A 245 19.60 3.03 24.00
CA ARG A 245 20.38 1.81 24.34
C ARG A 245 19.45 0.69 24.80
N VAL A 246 18.53 0.97 25.74
CA VAL A 246 17.52 0.04 26.22
C VAL A 246 16.66 -0.48 25.05
N SER A 247 16.18 0.44 24.21
CA SER A 247 15.37 0.09 23.04
C SER A 247 16.10 -0.83 22.07
N ARG A 248 17.38 -0.58 21.78
CA ARG A 248 18.19 -1.44 20.88
C ARG A 248 18.35 -2.85 21.44
N ALA A 249 18.65 -2.98 22.75
CA ALA A 249 18.79 -4.27 23.42
C ALA A 249 17.47 -5.08 23.36
N MET A 250 16.34 -4.43 23.68
CA MET A 250 15.02 -5.06 23.61
C MET A 250 14.62 -5.40 22.18
N LYS A 251 14.88 -4.53 21.20
CA LYS A 251 14.56 -4.75 19.77
C LYS A 251 15.29 -5.99 19.21
N SER A 252 16.56 -6.14 19.55
CA SER A 252 17.34 -7.32 19.17
C SER A 252 16.73 -8.61 19.73
N THR A 253 16.34 -8.58 21.00
CA THR A 253 15.71 -9.72 21.69
C THR A 253 14.33 -10.04 21.11
N ALA A 254 13.49 -9.01 20.88
CA ALA A 254 12.17 -9.18 20.27
C ALA A 254 12.26 -9.82 18.88
N LYS A 255 13.19 -9.36 18.05
CA LYS A 255 13.43 -9.92 16.71
C LYS A 255 13.80 -11.40 16.74
N GLN A 256 14.63 -11.83 17.70
CA GLN A 256 15.03 -13.24 17.85
C GLN A 256 13.86 -14.16 18.22
N HIS A 257 12.85 -13.62 18.91
CA HIS A 257 11.67 -14.38 19.36
C HIS A 257 10.43 -14.17 18.47
N GLY A 258 10.55 -13.40 17.36
CA GLY A 258 9.42 -13.09 16.49
C GLY A 258 8.34 -12.24 17.16
N ALA A 259 8.73 -11.46 18.19
CA ALA A 259 7.82 -10.61 18.94
C ALA A 259 7.80 -9.19 18.38
N PHE A 260 6.64 -8.53 18.50
CA PHE A 260 6.47 -7.12 18.23
C PHE A 260 6.88 -6.31 19.46
N LEU A 261 7.50 -5.13 19.26
CA LEU A 261 7.92 -4.23 20.33
C LEU A 261 7.61 -2.78 19.96
N ALA A 262 7.03 -2.03 20.91
CA ALA A 262 6.71 -0.62 20.77
C ALA A 262 7.12 0.18 21.99
N ARG A 263 7.37 1.48 21.81
CA ARG A 263 7.44 2.46 22.89
C ARG A 263 6.02 3.00 23.13
N PHE A 264 5.47 2.71 24.30
CA PHE A 264 4.07 3.00 24.60
C PHE A 264 3.87 4.43 25.14
N GLY A 265 4.88 4.97 25.85
CA GLY A 265 4.90 6.34 26.37
C GLY A 265 6.27 6.60 27.02
N GLY A 266 6.67 7.77 27.32
CA GLY A 266 7.85 8.19 28.07
C GLY A 266 8.98 7.13 28.18
N GLU A 267 9.03 6.44 29.32
CA GLU A 267 9.91 5.32 29.64
C GLU A 267 9.23 3.94 29.56
N GLU A 268 7.99 3.89 29.04
CA GLU A 268 7.17 2.68 28.97
C GLU A 268 7.26 2.02 27.60
N PHE A 269 7.36 0.70 27.61
CA PHE A 269 7.42 -0.14 26.42
C PHE A 269 6.39 -1.27 26.52
N ILE A 270 5.92 -1.74 25.36
CA ILE A 270 4.99 -2.86 25.25
C ILE A 270 5.47 -3.83 24.20
N SER A 271 5.34 -5.12 24.49
CA SER A 271 5.66 -6.17 23.52
C SER A 271 4.53 -7.18 23.42
N VAL A 272 4.35 -7.70 22.20
CA VAL A 272 3.35 -8.73 21.87
C VAL A 272 4.07 -9.92 21.26
N ILE A 273 3.77 -11.11 21.78
CA ILE A 273 4.22 -12.38 21.23
C ILE A 273 3.03 -13.34 21.13
N HIS A 274 2.91 -14.02 19.98
CA HIS A 274 1.76 -14.89 19.74
C HIS A 274 2.18 -16.21 19.08
N ARG A 275 1.26 -17.18 19.00
CA ARG A 275 1.52 -18.51 18.44
C ARG A 275 2.62 -19.29 19.18
N VAL A 276 2.72 -19.06 20.47
CA VAL A 276 3.69 -19.71 21.38
C VAL A 276 2.96 -20.23 22.62
N ASN A 277 3.64 -21.04 23.42
CA ASN A 277 3.13 -21.45 24.73
C ASN A 277 3.54 -20.47 25.84
N GLU A 278 2.95 -20.59 27.02
CA GLU A 278 3.25 -19.73 28.17
C GLU A 278 4.72 -19.76 28.57
N GLN A 279 5.37 -20.91 28.51
CA GLN A 279 6.80 -21.05 28.83
C GLN A 279 7.68 -20.23 27.89
N ALA A 280 7.33 -20.17 26.61
CA ALA A 280 8.05 -19.33 25.64
C ALA A 280 7.84 -17.84 25.93
N VAL A 281 6.65 -17.41 26.39
CA VAL A 281 6.41 -16.02 26.82
C VAL A 281 7.25 -15.69 28.05
N GLN A 282 7.30 -16.58 29.04
CA GLN A 282 8.11 -16.42 30.26
C GLN A 282 9.59 -16.28 29.89
N HIS A 283 10.10 -17.22 29.08
CA HIS A 283 11.49 -17.19 28.62
C HIS A 283 11.82 -15.89 27.86
N TYR A 284 10.92 -15.43 27.01
CA TYR A 284 11.10 -14.16 26.29
C TYR A 284 11.14 -12.97 27.26
N ALA A 285 10.26 -12.90 28.24
CA ALA A 285 10.28 -11.86 29.27
C ALA A 285 11.61 -11.85 30.07
N GLU A 286 12.13 -13.03 30.46
CA GLU A 286 13.45 -13.14 31.08
C GLU A 286 14.57 -12.64 30.18
N LYS A 287 14.55 -12.98 28.89
CA LYS A 287 15.53 -12.48 27.92
C LYS A 287 15.51 -10.96 27.78
N LEU A 288 14.32 -10.33 27.78
CA LEU A 288 14.20 -8.87 27.77
C LEU A 288 14.84 -8.25 29.03
N LEU A 289 14.51 -8.76 30.22
CA LEU A 289 15.09 -8.30 31.49
C LEU A 289 16.62 -8.41 31.47
N HIS A 290 17.14 -9.56 31.08
CA HIS A 290 18.59 -9.79 31.00
C HIS A 290 19.27 -8.97 29.88
N ALA A 291 18.61 -8.69 28.77
CA ALA A 291 19.17 -7.88 27.70
C ALA A 291 19.45 -6.46 28.17
N VAL A 292 18.50 -5.85 28.90
CA VAL A 292 18.70 -4.50 29.46
C VAL A 292 19.79 -4.49 30.54
N ARG A 293 19.79 -5.47 31.47
CA ARG A 293 20.87 -5.58 32.48
C ARG A 293 22.25 -5.68 31.83
N ARG A 294 22.40 -6.43 30.74
CA ARG A 294 23.69 -6.59 30.02
C ARG A 294 24.21 -5.32 29.38
N GLU A 295 23.32 -4.34 29.12
CA GLU A 295 23.76 -3.01 28.67
C GLU A 295 24.61 -2.29 29.73
N ALA A 296 24.48 -2.68 30.99
CA ALA A 296 25.25 -2.14 32.12
C ALA A 296 25.33 -0.61 32.11
N ILE A 297 24.20 0.06 31.88
CA ILE A 297 24.12 1.54 31.87
C ILE A 297 24.28 2.02 33.31
N PRO A 298 25.33 2.80 33.64
CA PRO A 298 25.59 3.21 35.02
C PRO A 298 24.49 4.12 35.57
N MET A 299 24.09 3.89 36.82
CA MET A 299 23.11 4.70 37.54
C MET A 299 23.43 4.76 39.04
N ASN A 300 24.01 5.86 39.53
CA ASN A 300 24.25 6.12 40.95
C ASN A 300 24.92 4.96 41.75
N GLY A 301 25.93 4.32 41.14
CA GLY A 301 26.64 3.18 41.74
C GLY A 301 26.04 1.81 41.45
N ASP A 302 24.95 1.75 40.71
CA ASP A 302 24.27 0.56 40.21
C ASP A 302 24.07 0.67 38.67
N ILE A 303 23.19 -0.11 38.10
CA ILE A 303 22.86 -0.09 36.68
C ILE A 303 21.35 0.17 36.47
N VAL A 304 21.02 0.74 35.29
CA VAL A 304 19.65 0.87 34.83
C VAL A 304 19.03 -0.52 34.64
N THR A 305 17.82 -0.70 35.18
CA THR A 305 17.02 -1.92 35.08
C THR A 305 15.62 -1.63 34.57
N ILE A 306 14.86 -2.66 34.26
CA ILE A 306 13.46 -2.58 33.86
C ILE A 306 12.61 -3.48 34.76
N SER A 307 11.35 -3.08 34.97
CA SER A 307 10.31 -3.93 35.55
C SER A 307 9.37 -4.39 34.44
N LEU A 308 8.87 -5.62 34.53
CA LEU A 308 7.97 -6.22 33.54
C LEU A 308 6.70 -6.72 34.20
N GLY A 309 5.58 -6.57 33.50
CA GLY A 309 4.30 -7.18 33.81
C GLY A 309 3.83 -8.00 32.61
N VAL A 310 3.47 -9.25 32.83
CA VAL A 310 3.13 -10.22 31.79
C VAL A 310 1.70 -10.70 31.95
N CYS A 311 0.92 -10.68 30.88
CA CYS A 311 -0.39 -11.31 30.80
C CYS A 311 -0.48 -12.19 29.57
N THR A 312 -0.89 -13.44 29.75
CA THR A 312 -1.11 -14.42 28.68
C THR A 312 -2.57 -14.83 28.65
N GLN A 313 -3.16 -14.90 27.46
CA GLN A 313 -4.50 -15.45 27.28
C GLN A 313 -4.71 -15.95 25.85
N VAL A 314 -5.70 -16.82 25.66
CA VAL A 314 -6.26 -17.13 24.35
C VAL A 314 -7.46 -16.19 24.14
N PRO A 315 -7.37 -15.23 23.19
CA PRO A 315 -8.43 -14.25 22.98
C PRO A 315 -9.75 -14.91 22.57
N GLN A 316 -10.87 -14.38 23.09
CA GLN A 316 -12.21 -14.80 22.72
C GLN A 316 -12.84 -13.83 21.70
N LYS A 317 -12.48 -12.54 21.76
CA LYS A 317 -12.94 -11.47 20.88
C LYS A 317 -11.79 -10.58 20.48
N ALA A 318 -11.89 -9.98 19.30
CA ALA A 318 -10.86 -9.09 18.78
C ALA A 318 -10.56 -7.87 19.68
N ASP A 319 -11.54 -7.38 20.42
CA ASP A 319 -11.41 -6.19 21.27
C ASP A 319 -10.90 -6.47 22.69
N ASP A 320 -10.74 -7.74 23.07
CA ASP A 320 -10.31 -8.13 24.42
C ASP A 320 -8.84 -7.74 24.74
N TRP A 321 -8.09 -7.25 23.75
CA TRP A 321 -6.69 -6.85 23.95
C TRP A 321 -6.53 -5.68 24.93
N MET A 322 -7.47 -4.73 24.98
CA MET A 322 -7.43 -3.62 25.93
C MET A 322 -7.41 -4.13 27.36
N GLN A 323 -8.27 -5.10 27.68
CA GLN A 323 -8.31 -5.70 29.00
C GLN A 323 -7.03 -6.50 29.32
N GLN A 324 -6.41 -7.12 28.30
CA GLN A 324 -5.14 -7.82 28.50
C GLN A 324 -3.98 -6.83 28.74
N VAL A 325 -3.98 -5.67 28.10
CA VAL A 325 -3.02 -4.58 28.39
C VAL A 325 -3.17 -4.09 29.83
N ASP A 326 -4.39 -3.83 30.28
CA ASP A 326 -4.66 -3.41 31.67
C ASP A 326 -4.17 -4.45 32.70
N ARG A 327 -4.36 -5.73 32.42
CA ARG A 327 -3.86 -6.83 33.26
C ARG A 327 -2.33 -6.91 33.29
N ALA A 328 -1.68 -6.69 32.14
CA ALA A 328 -0.22 -6.63 32.08
C ALA A 328 0.32 -5.40 32.84
N ASP A 329 -0.36 -4.26 32.77
CA ASP A 329 -0.01 -3.05 33.54
C ASP A 329 -0.14 -3.27 35.05
N HIS A 330 -1.23 -3.93 35.50
CA HIS A 330 -1.39 -4.35 36.89
C HIS A 330 -0.24 -5.25 37.39
N ALA A 331 0.20 -6.19 36.56
CA ALA A 331 1.35 -7.02 36.86
C ALA A 331 2.66 -6.21 36.92
N LEU A 332 2.85 -5.22 36.02
CA LEU A 332 3.98 -4.30 36.03
C LEU A 332 4.02 -3.47 37.34
N TYR A 333 2.86 -2.96 37.75
CA TYR A 333 2.75 -2.25 39.04
C TYR A 333 3.16 -3.16 40.22
N THR A 334 2.80 -4.43 40.20
CA THR A 334 3.24 -5.41 41.20
C THR A 334 4.76 -5.58 41.19
N SER A 335 5.40 -5.65 40.03
CA SER A 335 6.86 -5.68 39.89
C SER A 335 7.52 -4.46 40.52
N LYS A 336 6.99 -3.26 40.23
CA LYS A 336 7.50 -2.00 40.78
C LYS A 336 7.37 -1.93 42.30
N LYS A 337 6.25 -2.39 42.87
CA LYS A 337 6.05 -2.42 44.34
C LYS A 337 6.90 -3.46 45.04
N SER A 338 7.16 -4.59 44.42
CA SER A 338 7.92 -5.72 45.02
C SER A 338 9.44 -5.51 44.96
N GLY A 339 9.94 -4.34 44.60
CA GLY A 339 11.38 -4.00 44.64
C GLY A 339 12.01 -3.87 43.26
N ARG A 340 11.21 -3.75 42.18
CA ARG A 340 11.67 -3.50 40.79
C ARG A 340 12.60 -4.59 40.23
N ASN A 341 13.15 -4.35 39.03
CA ASN A 341 14.13 -5.21 38.39
C ASN A 341 13.69 -6.69 38.32
N ARG A 342 12.41 -6.93 37.99
CA ARG A 342 11.75 -8.25 38.02
C ARG A 342 10.59 -8.35 37.05
N ILE A 343 10.06 -9.55 36.97
CA ILE A 343 8.88 -9.91 36.18
C ILE A 343 7.78 -10.31 37.15
N SER A 344 6.58 -9.80 36.98
CA SER A 344 5.35 -10.29 37.60
C SER A 344 4.38 -10.77 36.55
N TYR A 345 3.66 -11.81 36.85
CA TYR A 345 2.67 -12.41 35.97
C TYR A 345 1.28 -12.09 36.51
N TRP A 346 0.39 -11.65 35.64
CA TRP A 346 -1.00 -11.51 36.01
C TRP A 346 -1.61 -12.90 36.25
N GLN A 347 -2.14 -13.10 37.41
CA GLN A 347 -2.87 -14.34 37.80
C GLN A 347 -4.32 -13.96 37.99
N LYS A 348 -5.22 -14.74 37.36
CA LYS A 348 -6.64 -14.64 37.67
C LYS A 348 -6.85 -14.97 39.12
N GLU A 349 -7.35 -14.03 39.94
CA GLU A 349 -7.75 -14.33 41.31
C GLU A 349 -8.72 -15.50 41.25
N SER A 350 -8.35 -16.61 41.91
CA SER A 350 -9.23 -17.76 42.10
C SER A 350 -10.35 -17.28 43.02
N GLN A 351 -11.55 -17.07 42.46
CA GLN A 351 -12.76 -16.89 43.24
C GLN A 351 -13.12 -18.21 43.97
#